data_9325a51bdb67f837ed566e3a6b7a707f
#
_entry.id   9325a51bdb67f837ed566e3a6b7a707f
#
_cell.length_a   1.000
_cell.length_b   1.000
_cell.length_c   1.000
_cell.angle_alpha   90.00
_cell.angle_beta   90.00
_cell.angle_gamma   90.00
#
_symmetry.space_group_name_H-M   'P 1'
#
loop_
_entity.id
_entity.type
_entity.pdbx_description
1 polymer ?
#
loop_
_entity_poly.entity_id
_entity_poly.type
_entity_poly.pdbx_seq_one_letter_code
_entity_poly.pdbx_strand_id
1 'polypeptide(L)'
;MHTLIVLIGPTGVGKTELSLRLAEHFHTCIVSADSRQLYADLKIGTAAPTPEQLQRVQHHFVGTLKLTDYYSAAQYEAEVMKLLEDLFTKHNTVLLTGGSMMYVDAVCKGIDDIPTVDADTRQLMLHKYETEGLERLCAELKLLDPEYYKIVDLKNPKRVVHALEICYMTGKTYTSFRTQQKKERPFRIIKIGLTRDREELYERINCRVDQMVEEGLVEEARMVYPHKSLNSLNTVGYKEIFKYLDGEWTLPFAIEKIKQNSRIYSRKQMTWFKRDEEIRWFHPEQEREILEYCHCSIKSV
;
A
#
# COMPACT_ATOMS: atom_id res chain seq x y z
N MET A 1 -18.97 18.89 -10.22
CA MET A 1 -18.02 17.77 -10.48
C MET A 1 -17.61 17.16 -9.16
N HIS A 2 -17.69 15.83 -9.01
CA HIS A 2 -17.28 15.13 -7.79
C HIS A 2 -15.78 15.23 -7.54
N THR A 3 -15.36 15.15 -6.29
CA THR A 3 -13.95 15.34 -5.90
C THR A 3 -13.47 14.20 -5.00
N LEU A 4 -12.33 13.62 -5.34
CA LEU A 4 -11.58 12.70 -4.48
C LEU A 4 -10.42 13.49 -3.85
N ILE A 5 -10.46 13.67 -2.53
CA ILE A 5 -9.32 14.19 -1.76
C ILE A 5 -8.43 13.00 -1.42
N VAL A 6 -7.16 13.09 -1.75
CA VAL A 6 -6.17 12.02 -1.54
C VAL A 6 -5.15 12.50 -0.52
N LEU A 7 -5.26 12.00 0.72
CA LEU A 7 -4.36 12.32 1.82
C LEU A 7 -3.30 11.24 1.98
N ILE A 8 -2.08 11.56 1.62
CA ILE A 8 -0.94 10.63 1.61
C ILE A 8 0.24 11.12 2.44
N GLY A 9 1.18 10.24 2.65
CA GLY A 9 2.41 10.54 3.39
C GLY A 9 3.00 9.29 4.03
N PRO A 10 4.19 9.38 4.62
CA PRO A 10 4.87 8.24 5.20
C PRO A 10 4.15 7.70 6.45
N THR A 11 4.47 6.47 6.81
CA THR A 11 4.04 5.93 8.10
C THR A 11 4.55 6.82 9.24
N GLY A 12 3.75 6.98 10.31
CA GLY A 12 4.10 7.82 11.46
C GLY A 12 3.85 9.32 11.29
N VAL A 13 3.52 9.82 10.09
CA VAL A 13 3.38 11.27 9.82
C VAL A 13 2.13 11.92 10.48
N GLY A 14 1.08 11.16 10.79
CA GLY A 14 -0.15 11.68 11.40
C GLY A 14 -1.37 11.69 10.49
N LYS A 15 -1.41 10.86 9.45
CA LYS A 15 -2.56 10.78 8.53
C LYS A 15 -3.88 10.45 9.21
N THR A 16 -3.89 9.49 10.12
CA THR A 16 -5.11 8.92 10.69
C THR A 16 -6.00 9.99 11.34
N GLU A 17 -5.46 10.76 12.28
CA GLU A 17 -6.27 11.77 12.98
C GLU A 17 -6.71 12.90 12.03
N LEU A 18 -5.80 13.36 11.15
CA LEU A 18 -6.17 14.39 10.18
C LEU A 18 -7.23 13.89 9.19
N SER A 19 -7.17 12.62 8.76
CA SER A 19 -8.19 12.06 7.87
C SER A 19 -9.57 11.99 8.51
N LEU A 20 -9.65 11.70 9.80
CA LEU A 20 -10.93 11.73 10.54
C LEU A 20 -11.52 13.14 10.56
N ARG A 21 -10.71 14.15 10.94
CA ARG A 21 -11.15 15.56 10.96
C ARG A 21 -11.58 16.08 9.58
N LEU A 22 -10.82 15.73 8.54
CA LEU A 22 -11.21 16.09 7.17
C LEU A 22 -12.52 15.39 6.76
N ALA A 23 -12.69 14.11 7.06
CA ALA A 23 -13.91 13.39 6.74
C ALA A 23 -15.13 13.93 7.50
N GLU A 24 -14.96 14.27 8.78
CA GLU A 24 -16.01 14.95 9.58
C GLU A 24 -16.36 16.32 8.99
N HIS A 25 -15.34 17.13 8.61
CA HIS A 25 -15.55 18.45 8.01
C HIS A 25 -16.30 18.39 6.67
N PHE A 26 -15.97 17.44 5.81
CA PHE A 26 -16.63 17.26 4.52
C PHE A 26 -17.88 16.36 4.58
N HIS A 27 -18.28 15.90 5.76
CA HIS A 27 -19.40 14.97 5.97
C HIS A 27 -19.33 13.75 5.04
N THR A 28 -18.19 13.09 5.02
CA THR A 28 -17.89 12.00 4.10
C THR A 28 -17.27 10.80 4.81
N CYS A 29 -17.04 9.74 4.06
CA CYS A 29 -16.37 8.54 4.50
C CYS A 29 -14.89 8.53 4.10
N ILE A 30 -14.15 7.57 4.65
CA ILE A 30 -12.75 7.30 4.34
C ILE A 30 -12.63 6.01 3.54
N VAL A 31 -11.92 6.06 2.43
CA VAL A 31 -11.46 4.90 1.66
C VAL A 31 -9.99 4.67 2.01
N SER A 32 -9.67 3.53 2.64
CA SER A 32 -8.30 3.21 3.02
C SER A 32 -7.47 2.71 1.83
N ALA A 33 -6.35 3.36 1.57
CA ALA A 33 -5.34 2.93 0.61
C ALA A 33 -4.12 2.32 1.34
N ASP A 34 -4.39 1.41 2.28
CA ASP A 34 -3.36 0.63 2.97
C ASP A 34 -3.54 -0.86 2.68
N SER A 35 -2.57 -1.47 2.00
CA SER A 35 -2.64 -2.86 1.55
C SER A 35 -2.56 -3.89 2.68
N ARG A 36 -2.27 -3.48 3.91
CA ARG A 36 -2.16 -4.38 5.06
C ARG A 36 -3.35 -4.25 6.01
N GLN A 37 -3.92 -3.06 6.13
CA GLN A 37 -5.15 -2.84 6.91
C GLN A 37 -6.39 -3.53 6.32
N LEU A 38 -6.30 -4.05 5.09
CA LEU A 38 -7.35 -4.89 4.49
C LEU A 38 -7.60 -6.18 5.27
N TYR A 39 -6.57 -6.75 5.90
CA TYR A 39 -6.65 -8.06 6.55
C TYR A 39 -7.18 -7.93 7.98
N ALA A 40 -8.29 -8.61 8.26
CA ALA A 40 -9.01 -8.53 9.54
C ALA A 40 -8.17 -8.96 10.77
N ASP A 41 -7.21 -9.86 10.55
CA ASP A 41 -6.35 -10.42 11.60
C ASP A 41 -5.14 -9.52 11.92
N LEU A 42 -4.88 -8.47 11.14
CA LEU A 42 -3.71 -7.62 11.25
C LEU A 42 -4.09 -6.21 11.72
N LYS A 43 -4.30 -6.04 13.02
CA LYS A 43 -4.77 -4.77 13.61
C LYS A 43 -3.64 -3.93 14.16
N ILE A 44 -2.87 -4.47 15.11
CA ILE A 44 -1.81 -3.76 15.82
C ILE A 44 -0.64 -3.47 14.89
N GLY A 45 -0.07 -4.51 14.28
CA GLY A 45 1.13 -4.36 13.43
C GLY A 45 0.91 -3.53 12.16
N THR A 46 -0.33 -3.30 11.77
CA THR A 46 -0.69 -2.42 10.65
C THR A 46 -1.16 -1.04 11.09
N ALA A 47 -1.30 -0.83 12.41
CA ALA A 47 -1.98 0.32 13.02
C ALA A 47 -3.32 0.60 12.31
N ALA A 48 -4.15 -0.41 12.23
CA ALA A 48 -5.51 -0.28 11.73
C ALA A 48 -6.32 0.71 12.60
N PRO A 49 -7.33 1.37 12.05
CA PRO A 49 -8.19 2.25 12.83
C PRO A 49 -8.80 1.53 14.02
N THR A 50 -8.83 2.21 15.17
CA THR A 50 -9.45 1.68 16.41
C THR A 50 -10.97 1.62 16.28
N PRO A 51 -11.66 0.83 17.14
CA PRO A 51 -13.13 0.81 17.17
C PRO A 51 -13.75 2.21 17.32
N GLU A 52 -13.15 3.07 18.15
CA GLU A 52 -13.60 4.45 18.37
C GLU A 52 -13.45 5.29 17.10
N GLN A 53 -12.35 5.12 16.36
CA GLN A 53 -12.11 5.81 15.09
C GLN A 53 -13.10 5.34 14.01
N LEU A 54 -13.40 4.04 13.97
CA LEU A 54 -14.39 3.46 13.05
C LEU A 54 -15.82 3.92 13.37
N GLN A 55 -16.13 4.21 14.65
CA GLN A 55 -17.43 4.77 15.04
C GLN A 55 -17.56 6.25 14.66
N ARG A 56 -16.47 7.03 14.67
CA ARG A 56 -16.49 8.46 14.29
C ARG A 56 -16.76 8.65 12.81
N VAL A 57 -16.12 7.87 11.97
CA VAL A 57 -16.21 7.99 10.50
C VAL A 57 -16.26 6.60 9.87
N GLN A 58 -17.13 6.42 8.90
CA GLN A 58 -17.18 5.18 8.13
C GLN A 58 -15.91 4.98 7.32
N HIS A 59 -15.28 3.81 7.47
CA HIS A 59 -14.11 3.41 6.70
C HIS A 59 -14.46 2.26 5.76
N HIS A 60 -13.90 2.32 4.56
CA HIS A 60 -13.96 1.25 3.57
C HIS A 60 -12.57 0.66 3.37
N PHE A 61 -12.47 -0.62 3.04
CA PHE A 61 -11.22 -1.36 2.84
C PHE A 61 -10.36 -1.47 4.11
N VAL A 62 -11.01 -1.69 5.27
CA VAL A 62 -10.36 -1.99 6.54
C VAL A 62 -10.95 -3.30 7.08
N GLY A 63 -10.10 -4.31 7.32
CA GLY A 63 -10.51 -5.59 7.90
C GLY A 63 -11.51 -6.40 7.03
N THR A 64 -11.46 -6.27 5.72
CA THR A 64 -12.40 -6.88 4.78
C THR A 64 -11.94 -8.22 4.21
N LEU A 65 -10.67 -8.58 4.38
CA LEU A 65 -10.05 -9.78 3.81
C LEU A 65 -9.55 -10.73 4.90
N LYS A 66 -9.50 -12.02 4.57
CA LYS A 66 -8.80 -13.03 5.34
C LYS A 66 -7.32 -13.06 4.95
N LEU A 67 -6.45 -13.55 5.83
CA LEU A 67 -5.00 -13.66 5.54
C LEU A 67 -4.67 -14.44 4.28
N THR A 68 -5.49 -15.43 3.96
CA THR A 68 -5.32 -16.31 2.79
C THR A 68 -5.80 -15.71 1.48
N ASP A 69 -6.56 -14.63 1.54
CA ASP A 69 -7.12 -14.02 0.35
C ASP A 69 -6.00 -13.36 -0.48
N TYR A 70 -5.99 -13.67 -1.76
CA TYR A 70 -5.13 -12.96 -2.71
C TYR A 70 -5.80 -11.64 -3.10
N TYR A 71 -5.05 -10.56 -3.01
CA TYR A 71 -5.58 -9.24 -3.37
C TYR A 71 -4.50 -8.39 -4.04
N SER A 72 -4.79 -7.93 -5.24
CA SER A 72 -3.89 -7.16 -6.08
C SER A 72 -4.26 -5.68 -6.12
N ALA A 73 -3.33 -4.83 -6.59
CA ALA A 73 -3.61 -3.41 -6.80
C ALA A 73 -4.65 -3.20 -7.92
N ALA A 74 -4.74 -4.11 -8.89
CA ALA A 74 -5.76 -4.05 -9.95
C ALA A 74 -7.17 -4.37 -9.41
N GLN A 75 -7.28 -5.37 -8.53
CA GLN A 75 -8.55 -5.64 -7.83
C GLN A 75 -8.96 -4.47 -6.95
N TYR A 76 -8.00 -3.90 -6.21
CA TYR A 76 -8.24 -2.70 -5.40
C TYR A 76 -8.75 -1.53 -6.26
N GLU A 77 -8.10 -1.24 -7.41
CA GLU A 77 -8.57 -0.20 -8.34
C GLU A 77 -10.02 -0.45 -8.76
N ALA A 78 -10.31 -1.66 -9.26
CA ALA A 78 -11.63 -1.99 -9.78
C ALA A 78 -12.74 -1.84 -8.71
N GLU A 79 -12.48 -2.34 -7.50
CA GLU A 79 -13.45 -2.27 -6.40
C GLU A 79 -13.60 -0.85 -5.85
N VAL A 80 -12.51 -0.07 -5.74
CA VAL A 80 -12.57 1.33 -5.31
C VAL A 80 -13.30 2.18 -6.34
N MET A 81 -13.05 1.98 -7.64
CA MET A 81 -13.76 2.74 -8.67
C MET A 81 -15.26 2.50 -8.61
N LYS A 82 -15.69 1.23 -8.46
CA LYS A 82 -17.09 0.88 -8.27
C LYS A 82 -17.68 1.49 -6.99
N LEU A 83 -16.95 1.42 -5.88
CA LEU A 83 -17.37 2.04 -4.64
C LEU A 83 -17.51 3.57 -4.76
N LEU A 84 -16.58 4.24 -5.45
CA LEU A 84 -16.62 5.68 -5.65
C LEU A 84 -17.85 6.11 -6.49
N GLU A 85 -18.29 5.32 -7.46
CA GLU A 85 -19.54 5.57 -8.20
C GLU A 85 -20.73 5.64 -7.23
N ASP A 86 -20.83 4.66 -6.32
CA ASP A 86 -21.91 4.61 -5.32
C ASP A 86 -21.78 5.76 -4.29
N LEU A 87 -20.58 6.04 -3.80
CA LEU A 87 -20.34 7.09 -2.80
C LEU A 87 -20.62 8.49 -3.37
N PHE A 88 -20.29 8.74 -4.61
CA PHE A 88 -20.54 10.02 -5.25
C PHE A 88 -22.03 10.30 -5.52
N THR A 89 -22.90 9.31 -5.39
CA THR A 89 -24.36 9.57 -5.35
C THR A 89 -24.81 10.25 -4.06
N LYS A 90 -24.02 10.11 -2.97
CA LYS A 90 -24.37 10.58 -1.62
C LYS A 90 -23.48 11.74 -1.16
N HIS A 91 -22.25 11.78 -1.66
CA HIS A 91 -21.22 12.74 -1.23
C HIS A 91 -20.64 13.48 -2.45
N ASN A 92 -20.50 14.79 -2.37
CA ASN A 92 -19.79 15.55 -3.40
C ASN A 92 -18.28 15.35 -3.31
N THR A 93 -17.79 15.00 -2.12
CA THR A 93 -16.37 14.80 -1.82
C THR A 93 -16.19 13.47 -1.10
N VAL A 94 -15.19 12.68 -1.49
CA VAL A 94 -14.79 11.45 -0.80
C VAL A 94 -13.31 11.56 -0.43
N LEU A 95 -12.91 10.99 0.70
CA LEU A 95 -11.54 11.01 1.18
C LEU A 95 -10.87 9.64 0.97
N LEU A 96 -9.77 9.61 0.22
CA LEU A 96 -8.86 8.47 0.13
C LEU A 96 -7.64 8.75 1.01
N THR A 97 -7.28 7.84 1.91
CA THR A 97 -6.06 8.00 2.72
C THR A 97 -5.29 6.70 2.83
N GLY A 98 -3.96 6.79 2.82
CA GLY A 98 -3.10 5.64 3.02
C GLY A 98 -1.64 5.87 2.72
N GLY A 99 -0.87 4.79 2.88
CA GLY A 99 0.58 4.78 2.64
C GLY A 99 1.02 3.77 1.59
N SER A 100 0.10 2.98 1.03
CA SER A 100 0.44 1.99 0.00
C SER A 100 0.52 2.64 -1.37
N MET A 101 1.74 2.94 -1.78
CA MET A 101 2.08 3.71 -3.00
C MET A 101 1.36 3.18 -4.25
N MET A 102 1.37 1.86 -4.45
CA MET A 102 0.72 1.22 -5.61
C MET A 102 -0.80 1.36 -5.58
N TYR A 103 -1.42 1.34 -4.38
CA TYR A 103 -2.88 1.50 -4.24
C TYR A 103 -3.32 2.93 -4.54
N VAL A 104 -2.55 3.91 -4.05
CA VAL A 104 -2.79 5.32 -4.36
C VAL A 104 -2.65 5.58 -5.86
N ASP A 105 -1.56 5.10 -6.48
CA ASP A 105 -1.35 5.27 -7.92
C ASP A 105 -2.42 4.54 -8.74
N ALA A 106 -2.86 3.34 -8.33
CA ALA A 106 -3.92 2.58 -9.00
C ALA A 106 -5.23 3.39 -9.06
N VAL A 107 -5.63 4.03 -7.95
CA VAL A 107 -6.85 4.86 -7.93
C VAL A 107 -6.65 6.18 -8.68
N CYS A 108 -5.49 6.84 -8.51
CA CYS A 108 -5.28 8.17 -9.09
C CYS A 108 -4.93 8.16 -10.58
N LYS A 109 -4.15 7.17 -11.02
CA LYS A 109 -3.57 7.11 -12.36
C LYS A 109 -4.08 5.95 -13.20
N GLY A 110 -4.61 4.92 -12.52
CA GLY A 110 -4.88 3.63 -13.11
C GLY A 110 -3.67 2.70 -13.07
N ILE A 111 -3.94 1.42 -13.22
CA ILE A 111 -2.93 0.38 -13.36
C ILE A 111 -3.14 -0.33 -14.69
N ASP A 112 -2.07 -0.82 -15.27
CA ASP A 112 -2.15 -1.61 -16.52
C ASP A 112 -2.98 -2.88 -16.28
N ASP A 113 -3.79 -3.26 -17.27
CA ASP A 113 -4.64 -4.44 -17.23
C ASP A 113 -3.81 -5.72 -17.48
N ILE A 114 -2.96 -6.04 -16.51
CA ILE A 114 -2.14 -7.25 -16.53
C ILE A 114 -2.99 -8.42 -16.03
N PRO A 115 -3.09 -9.52 -16.79
CA PRO A 115 -3.88 -10.68 -16.39
C PRO A 115 -3.45 -11.24 -15.02
N THR A 116 -4.41 -11.70 -14.25
CA THR A 116 -4.11 -12.41 -12.99
C THR A 116 -3.51 -13.79 -13.31
N VAL A 117 -2.36 -14.06 -12.72
CA VAL A 117 -1.66 -15.34 -12.91
C VAL A 117 -2.44 -16.46 -12.24
N ASP A 118 -2.74 -17.54 -12.99
CA ASP A 118 -3.35 -18.74 -12.46
C ASP A 118 -2.41 -19.52 -11.52
N ALA A 119 -2.97 -20.41 -10.71
CA ALA A 119 -2.23 -21.14 -9.69
C ALA A 119 -1.19 -22.11 -10.31
N ASP A 120 -1.52 -22.74 -11.42
CA ASP A 120 -0.65 -23.74 -12.05
C ASP A 120 0.58 -23.07 -12.66
N THR A 121 0.39 -21.97 -13.40
CA THR A 121 1.50 -21.16 -13.93
C THR A 121 2.40 -20.65 -12.80
N ARG A 122 1.80 -20.20 -11.70
CA ARG A 122 2.57 -19.73 -10.54
C ARG A 122 3.40 -20.83 -9.89
N GLN A 123 2.84 -22.02 -9.71
CA GLN A 123 3.57 -23.18 -9.17
C GLN A 123 4.71 -23.60 -10.11
N LEU A 124 4.44 -23.66 -11.41
CA LEU A 124 5.45 -23.97 -12.42
C LEU A 124 6.64 -23.00 -12.33
N MET A 125 6.37 -21.71 -12.27
CA MET A 125 7.44 -20.69 -12.25
C MET A 125 8.20 -20.67 -10.93
N LEU A 126 7.55 -20.94 -9.80
CA LEU A 126 8.22 -21.11 -8.51
C LEU A 126 9.15 -22.33 -8.53
N HIS A 127 8.67 -23.47 -9.04
CA HIS A 127 9.48 -24.67 -9.19
C HIS A 127 10.69 -24.43 -10.10
N LYS A 128 10.50 -23.77 -11.25
CA LYS A 128 11.62 -23.38 -12.13
C LYS A 128 12.62 -22.47 -11.40
N TYR A 129 12.15 -21.50 -10.63
CA TYR A 129 13.04 -20.64 -9.87
C TYR A 129 13.87 -21.41 -8.84
N GLU A 130 13.27 -22.37 -8.14
CA GLU A 130 13.94 -23.20 -7.13
C GLU A 130 14.96 -24.17 -7.74
N THR A 131 14.67 -24.72 -8.92
CA THR A 131 15.50 -25.75 -9.57
C THR A 131 16.56 -25.18 -10.52
N GLU A 132 16.21 -24.13 -11.26
CA GLU A 132 17.08 -23.57 -12.30
C GLU A 132 17.79 -22.28 -11.89
N GLY A 133 17.27 -21.59 -10.86
CA GLY A 133 17.82 -20.34 -10.33
C GLY A 133 17.49 -19.10 -11.16
N LEU A 134 17.83 -17.93 -10.60
CA LEU A 134 17.48 -16.64 -11.18
C LEU A 134 18.16 -16.36 -12.52
N GLU A 135 19.42 -16.77 -12.68
CA GLU A 135 20.19 -16.50 -13.90
C GLU A 135 19.55 -17.15 -15.12
N ARG A 136 19.09 -18.39 -14.98
CA ARG A 136 18.40 -19.11 -16.05
C ARG A 136 17.09 -18.44 -16.43
N LEU A 137 16.31 -18.01 -15.44
CA LEU A 137 15.06 -17.27 -15.67
C LEU A 137 15.32 -15.91 -16.33
N CYS A 138 16.38 -15.21 -15.97
CA CYS A 138 16.77 -13.98 -16.66
C CYS A 138 17.13 -14.22 -18.14
N ALA A 139 17.85 -15.32 -18.45
CA ALA A 139 18.16 -15.68 -19.82
C ALA A 139 16.89 -16.00 -20.63
N GLU A 140 15.93 -16.67 -20.02
CA GLU A 140 14.63 -16.98 -20.63
C GLU A 140 13.80 -15.71 -20.85
N LEU A 141 13.74 -14.80 -19.87
CA LEU A 141 13.08 -13.51 -20.03
C LEU A 141 13.67 -12.69 -21.17
N LYS A 142 15.00 -12.76 -21.36
CA LYS A 142 15.68 -12.09 -22.49
C LYS A 142 15.21 -12.59 -23.85
N LEU A 143 14.84 -13.88 -23.95
CA LEU A 143 14.31 -14.47 -25.18
C LEU A 143 12.82 -14.13 -25.38
N LEU A 144 12.02 -14.22 -24.32
CA LEU A 144 10.56 -14.06 -24.41
C LEU A 144 10.14 -12.59 -24.42
N ASP A 145 10.83 -11.71 -23.68
CA ASP A 145 10.55 -10.27 -23.62
C ASP A 145 11.85 -9.46 -23.52
N PRO A 146 12.57 -9.28 -24.64
CA PRO A 146 13.83 -8.53 -24.66
C PRO A 146 13.70 -7.08 -24.22
N GLU A 147 12.53 -6.47 -24.40
CA GLU A 147 12.28 -5.07 -24.00
C GLU A 147 12.16 -4.94 -22.50
N TYR A 148 11.39 -5.82 -21.87
CA TYR A 148 11.30 -5.83 -20.41
C TYR A 148 12.61 -6.21 -19.74
N TYR A 149 13.34 -7.15 -20.32
CA TYR A 149 14.66 -7.55 -19.84
C TYR A 149 15.64 -6.36 -19.68
N LYS A 150 15.59 -5.39 -20.61
CA LYS A 150 16.47 -4.21 -20.57
C LYS A 150 16.18 -3.25 -19.40
N ILE A 151 14.96 -3.27 -18.88
CA ILE A 151 14.50 -2.27 -17.90
C ILE A 151 14.20 -2.86 -16.51
N VAL A 152 14.01 -4.18 -16.43
CA VAL A 152 13.74 -4.85 -15.15
C VAL A 152 14.99 -4.93 -14.30
N ASP A 153 14.81 -4.79 -12.97
CA ASP A 153 15.88 -5.14 -12.03
C ASP A 153 16.07 -6.65 -12.00
N LEU A 154 17.10 -7.13 -12.72
CA LEU A 154 17.43 -8.57 -12.84
C LEU A 154 17.82 -9.21 -11.50
N LYS A 155 18.17 -8.42 -10.48
CA LYS A 155 18.42 -8.90 -9.11
C LYS A 155 17.14 -9.08 -8.30
N ASN A 156 15.99 -8.74 -8.87
CA ASN A 156 14.69 -8.89 -8.22
C ASN A 156 13.94 -10.11 -8.77
N PRO A 157 14.04 -11.29 -8.11
CA PRO A 157 13.44 -12.52 -8.63
C PRO A 157 11.93 -12.41 -8.78
N LYS A 158 11.25 -11.67 -7.89
CA LYS A 158 9.78 -11.51 -7.97
C LYS A 158 9.35 -10.81 -9.27
N ARG A 159 10.11 -9.84 -9.75
CA ARG A 159 9.80 -9.14 -11.00
C ARG A 159 10.10 -9.98 -12.23
N VAL A 160 11.20 -10.71 -12.21
CA VAL A 160 11.58 -11.62 -13.31
C VAL A 160 10.57 -12.76 -13.41
N VAL A 161 10.28 -13.43 -12.30
CA VAL A 161 9.30 -14.52 -12.24
C VAL A 161 7.94 -14.05 -12.72
N HIS A 162 7.45 -12.92 -12.20
CA HIS A 162 6.12 -12.41 -12.59
C HIS A 162 6.01 -12.08 -14.08
N ALA A 163 7.04 -11.51 -14.68
CA ALA A 163 7.04 -11.26 -16.11
C ALA A 163 6.98 -12.57 -16.92
N LEU A 164 7.72 -13.58 -16.50
CA LEU A 164 7.68 -14.90 -17.13
C LEU A 164 6.32 -15.59 -16.92
N GLU A 165 5.73 -15.50 -15.72
CA GLU A 165 4.37 -16.00 -15.47
C GLU A 165 3.39 -15.49 -16.53
N ILE A 166 3.41 -14.17 -16.78
CA ILE A 166 2.52 -13.56 -17.79
C ILE A 166 2.86 -14.04 -19.20
N CYS A 167 4.15 -14.12 -19.55
CA CYS A 167 4.57 -14.63 -20.86
C CYS A 167 4.10 -16.07 -21.09
N TYR A 168 4.29 -16.95 -20.12
CA TYR A 168 3.88 -18.36 -20.21
C TYR A 168 2.37 -18.54 -20.27
N MET A 169 1.63 -17.83 -19.42
CA MET A 169 0.19 -17.94 -19.35
C MET A 169 -0.51 -17.40 -20.61
N THR A 170 0.00 -16.30 -21.17
CA THR A 170 -0.70 -15.57 -22.24
C THR A 170 -0.14 -15.79 -23.64
N GLY A 171 1.09 -16.30 -23.74
CA GLY A 171 1.84 -16.36 -24.99
C GLY A 171 2.27 -14.98 -25.54
N LYS A 172 2.09 -13.89 -24.75
CA LYS A 172 2.46 -12.52 -25.13
C LYS A 172 3.56 -11.99 -24.23
N THR A 173 4.28 -10.97 -24.69
CA THR A 173 5.29 -10.30 -23.87
C THR A 173 4.65 -9.57 -22.70
N TYR A 174 5.30 -9.53 -21.54
CA TYR A 174 4.87 -8.70 -20.40
C TYR A 174 4.83 -7.22 -20.80
N THR A 175 5.76 -6.77 -21.61
CA THR A 175 5.81 -5.41 -22.19
C THR A 175 4.50 -5.03 -22.88
N SER A 176 3.88 -5.96 -23.60
CA SER A 176 2.62 -5.66 -24.33
C SER A 176 1.44 -5.28 -23.42
N PHE A 177 1.46 -5.69 -22.17
CA PHE A 177 0.46 -5.32 -21.16
C PHE A 177 0.82 -4.04 -20.41
N ARG A 178 2.09 -3.57 -20.50
CA ARG A 178 2.56 -2.36 -19.82
C ARG A 178 2.36 -1.13 -20.69
N THR A 179 1.12 -0.67 -20.77
CA THR A 179 0.78 0.51 -21.59
C THR A 179 1.23 1.81 -20.94
N GLN A 180 1.37 1.82 -19.60
CA GLN A 180 1.71 2.99 -18.78
C GLN A 180 0.80 4.21 -19.04
N GLN A 181 -0.38 3.98 -19.57
CA GLN A 181 -1.35 5.03 -19.86
C GLN A 181 -2.06 5.44 -18.58
N LYS A 182 -2.09 6.74 -18.33
CA LYS A 182 -2.90 7.30 -17.24
C LYS A 182 -4.37 7.17 -17.64
N LYS A 183 -5.15 6.41 -16.88
CA LYS A 183 -6.59 6.29 -17.07
C LYS A 183 -7.26 7.61 -16.64
N GLU A 184 -8.14 8.14 -17.44
CA GLU A 184 -8.96 9.30 -17.06
C GLU A 184 -9.93 8.91 -15.94
N ARG A 185 -10.14 9.83 -14.99
CA ARG A 185 -11.07 9.63 -13.88
C ARG A 185 -12.28 10.55 -14.03
N PRO A 186 -13.50 10.05 -13.79
CA PRO A 186 -14.72 10.84 -13.94
C PRO A 186 -14.95 11.83 -12.77
N PHE A 187 -13.91 12.09 -12.00
CA PHE A 187 -13.92 13.00 -10.84
C PHE A 187 -12.59 13.77 -10.75
N ARG A 188 -12.63 14.89 -10.05
CA ARG A 188 -11.42 15.65 -9.73
C ARG A 188 -10.63 14.95 -8.63
N ILE A 189 -9.30 15.03 -8.72
CA ILE A 189 -8.39 14.53 -7.69
C ILE A 189 -7.62 15.71 -7.10
N ILE A 190 -7.70 15.87 -5.76
CA ILE A 190 -6.92 16.84 -4.99
C ILE A 190 -5.93 16.04 -4.13
N LYS A 191 -4.63 16.23 -4.36
CA LYS A 191 -3.59 15.46 -3.68
C LYS A 191 -2.93 16.29 -2.59
N ILE A 192 -2.99 15.79 -1.37
CA ILE A 192 -2.40 16.37 -0.17
C ILE A 192 -1.35 15.42 0.37
N GLY A 193 -0.11 15.86 0.39
CA GLY A 193 1.00 15.13 0.98
C GLY A 193 1.30 15.66 2.39
N LEU A 194 1.47 14.76 3.36
CA LEU A 194 1.94 15.13 4.68
C LEU A 194 3.43 14.86 4.84
N THR A 195 4.12 15.81 5.44
CA THR A 195 5.55 15.71 5.75
C THR A 195 5.83 16.26 7.14
N ARG A 196 6.90 15.77 7.76
CA ARG A 196 7.49 16.26 9.02
C ARG A 196 8.99 16.29 8.86
N ASP A 197 9.67 17.00 9.75
CA ASP A 197 11.11 16.92 9.85
C ASP A 197 11.54 15.47 10.12
N ARG A 198 12.70 15.11 9.59
CA ARG A 198 13.17 13.73 9.60
C ARG A 198 13.33 13.16 11.01
N GLU A 199 13.86 13.95 11.93
CA GLU A 199 14.11 13.56 13.31
C GLU A 199 12.77 13.33 14.02
N GLU A 200 11.86 14.28 13.94
CA GLU A 200 10.51 14.17 14.49
C GLU A 200 9.76 12.93 13.95
N LEU A 201 9.81 12.72 12.64
CA LEU A 201 9.16 11.55 12.02
C LEU A 201 9.75 10.24 12.56
N TYR A 202 11.06 10.16 12.76
CA TYR A 202 11.74 8.98 13.25
C TYR A 202 11.43 8.69 14.72
N GLU A 203 11.36 9.71 15.56
CA GLU A 203 10.92 9.57 16.93
C GLU A 203 9.49 9.04 17.03
N ARG A 204 8.58 9.61 16.25
CA ARG A 204 7.20 9.15 16.17
C ARG A 204 7.08 7.70 15.69
N ILE A 205 7.87 7.30 14.70
CA ILE A 205 7.93 5.91 14.24
C ILE A 205 8.42 5.00 15.36
N ASN A 206 9.46 5.39 16.08
CA ASN A 206 10.01 4.58 17.17
C ASN A 206 9.01 4.43 18.32
N CYS A 207 8.44 5.54 18.81
CA CYS A 207 7.41 5.52 19.87
C CYS A 207 6.21 4.66 19.47
N ARG A 208 5.77 4.76 18.21
CA ARG A 208 4.65 3.94 17.72
C ARG A 208 4.98 2.44 17.73
N VAL A 209 6.20 2.05 17.42
CA VAL A 209 6.61 0.64 17.51
C VAL A 209 6.59 0.16 18.96
N ASP A 210 7.05 0.98 19.90
CA ASP A 210 7.00 0.66 21.31
C ASP A 210 5.55 0.49 21.79
N GLN A 211 4.65 1.40 21.41
CA GLN A 211 3.22 1.29 21.68
C GLN A 211 2.60 0.01 21.09
N MET A 212 2.92 -0.34 19.84
CA MET A 212 2.44 -1.59 19.24
C MET A 212 2.87 -2.83 20.03
N VAL A 213 4.09 -2.83 20.56
CA VAL A 213 4.58 -3.94 21.41
C VAL A 213 3.81 -4.00 22.73
N GLU A 214 3.54 -2.85 23.36
CA GLU A 214 2.74 -2.75 24.58
C GLU A 214 1.28 -3.17 24.35
N GLU A 215 0.72 -2.86 23.19
CA GLU A 215 -0.64 -3.23 22.76
C GLU A 215 -0.77 -4.71 22.39
N GLY A 216 0.34 -5.47 22.29
CA GLY A 216 0.32 -6.92 22.06
C GLY A 216 0.72 -7.34 20.65
N LEU A 217 1.57 -6.58 19.95
CA LEU A 217 2.08 -6.96 18.62
C LEU A 217 2.69 -8.37 18.58
N VAL A 218 3.37 -8.76 19.65
CA VAL A 218 4.03 -10.09 19.72
C VAL A 218 2.99 -11.19 19.74
N GLU A 219 1.91 -11.01 20.49
CA GLU A 219 0.80 -11.95 20.60
C GLU A 219 0.01 -12.02 19.29
N GLU A 220 -0.27 -10.87 18.67
CA GLU A 220 -0.90 -10.82 17.35
C GLU A 220 -0.05 -11.57 16.30
N ALA A 221 1.25 -11.34 16.28
CA ALA A 221 2.16 -12.04 15.39
C ALA A 221 2.21 -13.55 15.67
N ARG A 222 2.16 -13.96 16.95
CA ARG A 222 2.10 -15.38 17.34
C ARG A 222 0.84 -16.07 16.84
N MET A 223 -0.31 -15.40 16.90
CA MET A 223 -1.58 -15.97 16.39
C MET A 223 -1.52 -16.27 14.90
N VAL A 224 -0.87 -15.41 14.12
CA VAL A 224 -0.77 -15.55 12.65
C VAL A 224 0.49 -16.31 12.20
N TYR A 225 1.38 -16.66 13.13
CA TYR A 225 2.65 -17.34 12.84
C TYR A 225 2.52 -18.65 12.04
N PRO A 226 1.49 -19.52 12.24
CA PRO A 226 1.30 -20.70 11.39
C PRO A 226 1.20 -20.37 9.89
N HIS A 227 0.85 -19.14 9.56
CA HIS A 227 0.68 -18.63 8.20
C HIS A 227 1.84 -17.74 7.72
N LYS A 228 3.00 -17.78 8.39
CA LYS A 228 4.13 -16.84 8.16
C LYS A 228 4.65 -16.76 6.72
N SER A 229 4.39 -17.78 5.90
CA SER A 229 4.78 -17.81 4.47
C SER A 229 3.86 -17.01 3.56
N LEU A 230 2.67 -16.61 4.03
CA LEU A 230 1.72 -15.86 3.22
C LEU A 230 2.24 -14.47 2.87
N ASN A 231 1.92 -14.01 1.66
CA ASN A 231 2.32 -12.68 1.20
C ASN A 231 1.68 -11.54 2.02
N SER A 232 0.49 -11.76 2.58
CA SER A 232 -0.18 -10.83 3.51
C SER A 232 0.69 -10.48 4.71
N LEU A 233 1.48 -11.45 5.21
CA LEU A 233 2.37 -11.32 6.35
C LEU A 233 3.80 -10.89 5.99
N ASN A 234 4.11 -10.73 4.69
CA ASN A 234 5.40 -10.22 4.25
C ASN A 234 5.48 -8.68 4.43
N THR A 235 5.41 -8.23 5.66
CA THR A 235 5.43 -6.80 6.01
C THR A 235 6.27 -6.54 7.27
N VAL A 236 6.66 -5.28 7.46
CA VAL A 236 7.39 -4.85 8.66
C VAL A 236 6.51 -5.04 9.89
N GLY A 237 7.10 -5.46 10.98
CA GLY A 237 6.46 -5.85 12.22
C GLY A 237 6.40 -7.37 12.35
N TYR A 238 5.66 -8.03 11.49
CA TYR A 238 5.48 -9.49 11.57
C TYR A 238 6.74 -10.26 11.20
N LYS A 239 7.43 -9.90 10.13
CA LYS A 239 8.65 -10.62 9.70
C LYS A 239 9.75 -10.62 10.77
N GLU A 240 9.91 -9.54 11.46
CA GLU A 240 10.89 -9.39 12.52
C GLU A 240 10.49 -10.20 13.75
N ILE A 241 9.21 -10.18 14.14
CA ILE A 241 8.71 -11.01 15.23
C ILE A 241 8.77 -12.50 14.88
N PHE A 242 8.52 -12.89 13.62
CA PHE A 242 8.67 -14.29 13.20
C PHE A 242 10.10 -14.79 13.38
N LYS A 243 11.11 -13.97 13.09
CA LYS A 243 12.51 -14.32 13.38
C LYS A 243 12.81 -14.51 14.87
N TYR A 244 12.15 -13.72 15.70
CA TYR A 244 12.20 -13.95 17.15
C TYR A 244 11.52 -15.29 17.53
N LEU A 245 10.35 -15.56 16.98
CA LEU A 245 9.61 -16.82 17.22
C LEU A 245 10.34 -18.06 16.68
N ASP A 246 11.10 -17.90 15.60
CA ASP A 246 11.99 -18.95 15.05
C ASP A 246 13.25 -19.17 15.90
N GLY A 247 13.51 -18.33 16.91
CA GLY A 247 14.70 -18.40 17.76
C GLY A 247 15.96 -17.81 17.11
N GLU A 248 15.84 -17.17 15.92
CA GLU A 248 16.97 -16.56 15.24
C GLU A 248 17.41 -15.25 15.92
N TRP A 249 16.46 -14.50 16.49
CA TRP A 249 16.66 -13.19 17.10
C TRP A 249 16.15 -13.13 18.54
N THR A 250 16.73 -12.22 19.33
CA THR A 250 16.12 -11.84 20.62
C THR A 250 14.99 -10.85 20.38
N LEU A 251 14.01 -10.78 21.28
CA LEU A 251 12.89 -9.83 21.15
C LEU A 251 13.34 -8.35 21.10
N PRO A 252 14.26 -7.88 21.96
CA PRO A 252 14.76 -6.52 21.84
C PRO A 252 15.40 -6.21 20.48
N PHE A 253 16.14 -7.17 19.92
CA PHE A 253 16.74 -7.00 18.60
C PHE A 253 15.69 -6.96 17.50
N ALA A 254 14.65 -7.79 17.57
CA ALA A 254 13.52 -7.76 16.62
C ALA A 254 12.80 -6.41 16.64
N ILE A 255 12.54 -5.85 17.84
CA ILE A 255 11.91 -4.53 18.01
C ILE A 255 12.77 -3.43 17.37
N GLU A 256 14.09 -3.41 17.62
CA GLU A 256 14.98 -2.44 16.99
C GLU A 256 14.99 -2.58 15.46
N LYS A 257 14.89 -3.80 14.94
CA LYS A 257 14.77 -4.04 13.49
C LYS A 257 13.44 -3.55 12.93
N ILE A 258 12.34 -3.67 13.66
CA ILE A 258 11.04 -3.09 13.27
C ILE A 258 11.16 -1.57 13.17
N LYS A 259 11.72 -0.90 14.16
CA LYS A 259 11.98 0.56 14.14
C LYS A 259 12.82 0.94 12.92
N GLN A 260 13.94 0.26 12.71
CA GLN A 260 14.84 0.50 11.58
C GLN A 260 14.13 0.33 10.23
N ASN A 261 13.41 -0.78 10.04
CA ASN A 261 12.73 -1.10 8.79
C ASN A 261 11.53 -0.19 8.52
N SER A 262 10.83 0.25 9.57
CA SER A 262 9.77 1.26 9.48
C SER A 262 10.31 2.62 9.01
N ARG A 263 11.48 3.05 9.52
CA ARG A 263 12.16 4.27 9.03
C ARG A 263 12.62 4.13 7.57
N ILE A 264 13.10 2.94 7.16
CA ILE A 264 13.45 2.67 5.76
C ILE A 264 12.20 2.72 4.88
N TYR A 265 11.10 2.14 5.34
CA TYR A 265 9.84 2.14 4.60
C TYR A 265 9.28 3.56 4.44
N SER A 266 9.31 4.37 5.48
CA SER A 266 8.88 5.78 5.41
C SER A 266 9.67 6.58 4.37
N ARG A 267 10.98 6.35 4.25
CA ARG A 267 11.80 6.98 3.20
C ARG A 267 11.41 6.53 1.80
N LYS A 268 11.12 5.22 1.62
CA LYS A 268 10.64 4.70 0.32
C LYS A 268 9.31 5.33 -0.09
N GLN A 269 8.38 5.49 0.86
CA GLN A 269 7.11 6.18 0.62
C GLN A 269 7.34 7.64 0.20
N MET A 270 8.18 8.39 0.91
CA MET A 270 8.50 9.77 0.56
C MET A 270 9.17 9.90 -0.81
N THR A 271 10.13 9.02 -1.11
CA THR A 271 10.78 9.00 -2.44
C THR A 271 9.78 8.71 -3.56
N TRP A 272 8.80 7.86 -3.31
CA TRP A 272 7.76 7.54 -4.28
C TRP A 272 6.82 8.73 -4.50
N PHE A 273 6.24 9.25 -3.43
CA PHE A 273 5.24 10.32 -3.52
C PHE A 273 5.83 11.63 -4.05
N LYS A 274 7.10 11.95 -3.75
CA LYS A 274 7.78 13.14 -4.29
C LYS A 274 7.98 13.16 -5.80
N ARG A 275 7.72 12.05 -6.51
CA ARG A 275 7.73 12.00 -7.98
C ARG A 275 6.48 12.62 -8.60
N ASP A 276 5.45 12.81 -7.83
CA ASP A 276 4.18 13.37 -8.27
C ASP A 276 4.13 14.86 -7.91
N GLU A 277 4.33 15.70 -8.91
CA GLU A 277 4.38 17.17 -8.76
C GLU A 277 3.01 17.78 -8.46
N GLU A 278 1.92 17.05 -8.68
CA GLU A 278 0.56 17.49 -8.34
C GLU A 278 0.28 17.46 -6.82
N ILE A 279 1.17 16.84 -6.03
CA ILE A 279 0.99 16.74 -4.57
C ILE A 279 1.41 18.06 -3.91
N ARG A 280 0.46 18.68 -3.19
CA ARG A 280 0.77 19.80 -2.32
C ARG A 280 1.12 19.31 -0.92
N TRP A 281 2.29 19.69 -0.44
CA TRP A 281 2.86 19.20 0.83
C TRP A 281 2.55 20.15 1.97
N PHE A 282 2.15 19.57 3.13
CA PHE A 282 1.82 20.29 4.35
C PHE A 282 2.40 19.57 5.57
N HIS A 283 2.60 20.33 6.65
CA HIS A 283 2.76 19.75 7.97
C HIS A 283 1.37 19.32 8.51
N PRO A 284 1.23 18.19 9.23
CA PRO A 284 -0.08 17.73 9.74
C PRO A 284 -0.82 18.73 10.66
N GLU A 285 -0.09 19.67 11.27
CA GLU A 285 -0.64 20.72 12.12
C GLU A 285 -1.22 21.90 11.33
N GLN A 286 -0.95 21.98 10.04
CA GLN A 286 -1.49 23.00 9.14
C GLN A 286 -2.90 22.64 8.63
N GLU A 287 -3.76 22.20 9.54
CA GLU A 287 -5.11 21.75 9.17
C GLU A 287 -5.93 22.86 8.51
N ARG A 288 -5.82 24.10 9.01
CA ARG A 288 -6.53 25.24 8.44
C ARG A 288 -6.12 25.48 7.00
N GLU A 289 -4.84 25.52 6.70
CA GLU A 289 -4.30 25.73 5.36
C GLU A 289 -4.67 24.57 4.42
N ILE A 290 -4.72 23.34 4.95
CA ILE A 290 -5.18 22.16 4.21
C ILE A 290 -6.65 22.31 3.82
N LEU A 291 -7.51 22.71 4.75
CA LEU A 291 -8.94 22.95 4.50
C LEU A 291 -9.15 24.09 3.49
N GLU A 292 -8.43 25.20 3.65
CA GLU A 292 -8.48 26.33 2.70
C GLU A 292 -8.05 25.88 1.29
N TYR A 293 -6.98 25.08 1.19
CA TYR A 293 -6.52 24.52 -0.08
C TYR A 293 -7.59 23.60 -0.71
N CYS A 294 -8.20 22.72 0.06
CA CYS A 294 -9.29 21.86 -0.42
C CYS A 294 -10.45 22.68 -0.96
N HIS A 295 -10.93 23.67 -0.18
CA HIS A 295 -12.05 24.51 -0.58
C HIS A 295 -11.76 25.34 -1.85
N CYS A 296 -10.58 25.93 -1.94
CA CYS A 296 -10.17 26.66 -3.13
C CYS A 296 -10.12 25.72 -4.35
N SER A 297 -9.50 24.54 -4.20
CA SER A 297 -9.37 23.57 -5.29
C SER A 297 -10.72 22.99 -5.74
N ILE A 298 -11.68 22.83 -4.83
CA ILE A 298 -13.05 22.37 -5.16
C ILE A 298 -13.82 23.46 -5.94
N LYS A 299 -13.62 24.74 -5.62
CA LYS A 299 -14.34 25.87 -6.22
C LYS A 299 -13.73 26.33 -7.56
N SER A 300 -12.47 26.02 -7.84
CA SER A 300 -11.79 26.41 -9.07
C SER A 300 -12.31 25.58 -10.26
N VAL A 301 -13.44 26.00 -10.84
CA VAL A 301 -14.06 25.49 -12.08
C VAL A 301 -14.20 26.62 -13.05
#